data_0e136b39c6385a472a2f6243b24b64b7
#
_entry.id   0e136b39c6385a472a2f6243b24b64b7
#
_cell.length_a   1.000
_cell.length_b   1.000
_cell.length_c   1.000
_cell.angle_alpha   90.00
_cell.angle_beta   90.00
_cell.angle_gamma   90.00
#
_symmetry.space_group_name_H-M   'P 1'
#
loop_
_entity.id
_entity.type
_entity.pdbx_description
1 polymer ?
#
loop_
_entity_poly.entity_id
_entity_poly.type
_entity_poly.pdbx_seq_one_letter_code
_entity_poly.pdbx_strand_id
1 'polypeptide(L)'
;MNSSIIRYILGNVMRMEACFLLLPCIVSLVYGEGVGLYYLGTAIVCLAIGVVMAWKKPKNYVFYLKEGCIATSLSWIVMSLVGCMPFWISGEIPSFTDAMFETVSGFTTTGASILTNVEALSHTALFWRSFTHWIGGMGVLVFLLAIIPLSGGSNINLMRAESPGPSVGKLVPKMKYTARILYIIYFGMTILEFIFLIIGKMPVFDSICTAVGTAGTGGFGVKNDSLGSYSPYLQWVVAIFMILFGVNFNAYYYIIYRHFKKAFKMEEVRCYFAIILIATAIIFANILDRCVSIFDALTKSVFQVASLITSTGFSSTDFNLWPQICRTVLVLIMFIGACAGSTGGGIKVSRVIVLFKTMIKELHSYIHPKSIRKVNFDGKPVEHEIVRSINVYIVTFVIIFASSVFMVAFDGKDLVTNFTAVLTTINNMGPGLAEVGPTGNFSNFSVFSKFVFMFDMLAGRLELFPLLILFHPSAWKDLISKRAEARKF
;
A
#
# COMPACT_ATOMS: atom_id res chain seq x y z
N MET A 1 18.40 -22.55 -5.21
CA MET A 1 17.73 -21.26 -5.57
C MET A 1 17.94 -20.97 -7.05
N ASN A 2 16.88 -20.59 -7.76
CA ASN A 2 16.93 -20.28 -9.20
C ASN A 2 17.22 -18.78 -9.40
N SER A 3 18.51 -18.40 -9.33
CA SER A 3 18.93 -16.99 -9.49
C SER A 3 18.68 -16.43 -10.90
N SER A 4 18.61 -17.29 -11.91
CA SER A 4 18.37 -16.83 -13.29
C SER A 4 16.95 -16.30 -13.50
N ILE A 5 15.97 -16.88 -12.80
CA ILE A 5 14.60 -16.38 -12.86
C ILE A 5 14.42 -15.09 -12.06
N ILE A 6 15.06 -14.97 -10.89
CA ILE A 6 15.05 -13.72 -10.10
C ILE A 6 15.63 -12.58 -10.92
N ARG A 7 16.80 -12.78 -11.55
CA ARG A 7 17.40 -11.79 -12.44
C ARG A 7 16.48 -11.41 -13.60
N TYR A 8 15.82 -12.40 -14.23
CA TYR A 8 14.90 -12.17 -15.34
C TYR A 8 13.68 -11.37 -14.91
N ILE A 9 13.10 -11.66 -13.72
CA ILE A 9 11.98 -10.91 -13.15
C ILE A 9 12.41 -9.47 -12.89
N LEU A 10 13.53 -9.25 -12.18
CA LEU A 10 14.05 -7.92 -11.89
C LEU A 10 14.33 -7.11 -13.16
N GLY A 11 14.93 -7.74 -14.18
CA GLY A 11 15.16 -7.07 -15.46
C GLY A 11 13.86 -6.63 -16.13
N ASN A 12 12.78 -7.41 -16.06
CA ASN A 12 11.49 -7.03 -16.60
C ASN A 12 10.79 -5.94 -15.76
N VAL A 13 10.95 -5.96 -14.44
CA VAL A 13 10.48 -4.87 -13.54
C VAL A 13 11.14 -3.56 -13.94
N MET A 14 12.46 -3.53 -14.09
CA MET A 14 13.19 -2.32 -14.52
C MET A 14 12.75 -1.84 -15.91
N ARG A 15 12.54 -2.74 -16.87
CA ARG A 15 12.02 -2.36 -18.21
C ARG A 15 10.64 -1.72 -18.12
N MET A 16 9.79 -2.23 -17.26
CA MET A 16 8.46 -1.69 -17.02
C MET A 16 8.54 -0.31 -16.36
N GLU A 17 9.37 -0.17 -15.34
CA GLU A 17 9.59 1.11 -14.65
C GLU A 17 10.16 2.17 -15.59
N ALA A 18 11.09 1.80 -16.49
CA ALA A 18 11.58 2.68 -17.53
C ALA A 18 10.46 3.21 -18.43
N CYS A 19 9.48 2.37 -18.78
CA CYS A 19 8.30 2.83 -19.53
C CYS A 19 7.43 3.79 -18.71
N PHE A 20 7.28 3.56 -17.42
CA PHE A 20 6.50 4.45 -16.55
C PHE A 20 7.18 5.80 -16.33
N LEU A 21 8.51 5.85 -16.29
CA LEU A 21 9.28 7.09 -16.20
C LEU A 21 9.15 8.00 -17.44
N LEU A 22 8.64 7.49 -18.54
CA LEU A 22 8.32 8.32 -19.71
C LEU A 22 7.08 9.20 -19.51
N LEU A 23 6.15 8.82 -18.61
CA LEU A 23 4.95 9.61 -18.38
C LEU A 23 5.26 10.97 -17.72
N PRO A 24 6.10 11.08 -16.67
CA PRO A 24 6.56 12.38 -16.17
C PRO A 24 7.26 13.22 -17.25
N CYS A 25 7.99 12.61 -18.20
CA CYS A 25 8.58 13.35 -19.32
C CYS A 25 7.52 14.04 -20.17
N ILE A 26 6.36 13.40 -20.40
CA ILE A 26 5.24 14.01 -21.13
C ILE A 26 4.69 15.20 -20.33
N VAL A 27 4.53 15.08 -19.01
CA VAL A 27 4.09 16.17 -18.15
C VAL A 27 5.08 17.34 -18.22
N SER A 28 6.38 17.06 -18.14
CA SER A 28 7.44 18.07 -18.30
C SER A 28 7.34 18.83 -19.61
N LEU A 29 7.06 18.16 -20.71
CA LEU A 29 6.87 18.79 -22.03
C LEU A 29 5.62 19.70 -22.06
N VAL A 30 4.53 19.26 -21.43
CA VAL A 30 3.28 20.05 -21.39
C VAL A 30 3.45 21.34 -20.58
N TYR A 31 4.19 21.27 -19.45
CA TYR A 31 4.43 22.43 -18.58
C TYR A 31 5.70 23.20 -18.91
N GLY A 32 6.49 22.76 -19.89
CA GLY A 32 7.74 23.42 -20.30
C GLY A 32 8.84 23.37 -19.23
N GLU A 33 8.86 22.33 -18.41
CA GLU A 33 9.82 22.14 -17.32
C GLU A 33 11.09 21.41 -17.82
N GLY A 34 12.28 21.86 -17.42
CA GLY A 34 13.55 21.20 -17.80
C GLY A 34 13.83 19.90 -17.03
N VAL A 35 13.10 19.67 -15.95
CA VAL A 35 13.30 18.51 -15.03
C VAL A 35 13.05 17.17 -15.73
N GLY A 36 12.21 17.12 -16.76
CA GLY A 36 11.93 15.90 -17.54
C GLY A 36 13.16 15.21 -18.14
N LEU A 37 14.26 15.94 -18.36
CA LEU A 37 15.50 15.34 -18.86
C LEU A 37 16.12 14.37 -17.85
N TYR A 38 16.01 14.64 -16.56
CA TYR A 38 16.49 13.72 -15.51
C TYR A 38 15.66 12.43 -15.47
N TYR A 39 14.33 12.53 -15.67
CA TYR A 39 13.45 11.37 -15.77
C TYR A 39 13.77 10.55 -17.02
N LEU A 40 13.99 11.19 -18.16
CA LEU A 40 14.41 10.53 -19.40
C LEU A 40 15.76 9.84 -19.28
N GLY A 41 16.74 10.50 -18.70
CA GLY A 41 18.08 9.92 -18.43
C GLY A 41 17.97 8.68 -17.53
N THR A 42 17.20 8.77 -16.45
CA THR A 42 16.95 7.63 -15.55
C THR A 42 16.23 6.50 -16.27
N ALA A 43 15.21 6.80 -17.12
CA ALA A 43 14.49 5.81 -17.92
C ALA A 43 15.43 5.06 -18.88
N ILE A 44 16.32 5.76 -19.56
CA ILE A 44 17.29 5.13 -20.49
C ILE A 44 18.25 4.21 -19.75
N VAL A 45 18.82 4.64 -18.62
CA VAL A 45 19.73 3.83 -17.80
C VAL A 45 19.01 2.60 -17.24
N CYS A 46 17.79 2.79 -16.71
CA CYS A 46 16.96 1.73 -16.20
C CYS A 46 16.61 0.70 -17.27
N LEU A 47 16.25 1.17 -18.48
CA LEU A 47 15.97 0.30 -19.62
C LEU A 47 17.20 -0.50 -20.03
N ALA A 48 18.36 0.14 -20.13
CA ALA A 48 19.62 -0.52 -20.51
C ALA A 48 19.97 -1.64 -19.52
N ILE A 49 19.93 -1.36 -18.22
CA ILE A 49 20.18 -2.36 -17.18
C ILE A 49 19.12 -3.48 -17.23
N GLY A 50 17.84 -3.13 -17.37
CA GLY A 50 16.74 -4.09 -17.47
C GLY A 50 16.86 -5.02 -18.69
N VAL A 51 17.29 -4.51 -19.84
CA VAL A 51 17.54 -5.30 -21.05
C VAL A 51 18.71 -6.25 -20.82
N VAL A 52 19.82 -5.80 -20.28
CA VAL A 52 20.99 -6.64 -19.97
C VAL A 52 20.62 -7.76 -18.98
N MET A 53 19.88 -7.45 -17.92
CA MET A 53 19.42 -8.43 -16.94
C MET A 53 18.46 -9.46 -17.52
N ALA A 54 17.54 -9.04 -18.39
CA ALA A 54 16.54 -9.90 -19.01
C ALA A 54 17.02 -10.59 -20.32
N TRP A 55 18.21 -10.26 -20.82
CA TRP A 55 18.75 -10.77 -22.09
C TRP A 55 18.75 -12.29 -22.18
N LYS A 56 19.33 -12.96 -21.17
CA LYS A 56 19.34 -14.42 -21.11
C LYS A 56 18.08 -14.92 -20.40
N LYS A 57 17.16 -15.51 -21.17
CA LYS A 57 15.97 -16.16 -20.61
C LYS A 57 16.36 -17.32 -19.69
N PRO A 58 15.65 -17.56 -18.59
CA PRO A 58 15.91 -18.71 -17.72
C PRO A 58 15.60 -20.01 -18.46
N LYS A 59 16.48 -21.02 -18.30
CA LYS A 59 16.27 -22.37 -18.87
C LYS A 59 15.07 -23.06 -18.20
N ASN A 60 14.84 -22.78 -16.92
CA ASN A 60 13.73 -23.31 -16.13
C ASN A 60 12.93 -22.15 -15.51
N TYR A 61 11.62 -22.11 -15.79
CA TYR A 61 10.69 -21.13 -15.27
C TYR A 61 9.99 -21.56 -13.97
N VAL A 62 10.29 -22.77 -13.49
CA VAL A 62 9.74 -23.25 -12.21
C VAL A 62 10.49 -22.61 -11.06
N PHE A 63 9.77 -22.01 -10.15
CA PHE A 63 10.30 -21.48 -8.88
C PHE A 63 9.28 -21.69 -7.75
N TYR A 64 9.78 -21.74 -6.54
CA TYR A 64 8.99 -21.97 -5.33
C TYR A 64 8.67 -20.65 -4.62
N LEU A 65 7.91 -20.73 -3.53
CA LEU A 65 7.51 -19.57 -2.74
C LEU A 65 8.72 -18.74 -2.26
N LYS A 66 9.82 -19.40 -1.90
CA LYS A 66 11.07 -18.75 -1.47
C LYS A 66 11.61 -17.78 -2.53
N GLU A 67 11.75 -18.25 -3.78
CA GLU A 67 12.22 -17.41 -4.89
C GLU A 67 11.20 -16.31 -5.23
N GLY A 68 9.90 -16.60 -5.08
CA GLY A 68 8.84 -15.61 -5.24
C GLY A 68 8.98 -14.47 -4.24
N CYS A 69 9.12 -14.76 -2.95
CA CYS A 69 9.31 -13.78 -1.90
C CYS A 69 10.57 -12.93 -2.11
N ILE A 70 11.70 -13.55 -2.44
CA ILE A 70 12.96 -12.84 -2.72
C ILE A 70 12.81 -11.94 -3.94
N ALA A 71 12.23 -12.43 -5.03
CA ALA A 71 12.03 -11.63 -6.24
C ALA A 71 11.11 -10.43 -5.99
N THR A 72 10.02 -10.62 -5.23
CA THR A 72 9.10 -9.56 -4.83
C THR A 72 9.82 -8.50 -4.02
N SER A 73 10.46 -8.87 -2.92
CA SER A 73 11.14 -7.89 -2.04
C SER A 73 12.24 -7.12 -2.77
N LEU A 74 13.07 -7.81 -3.57
CA LEU A 74 14.09 -7.15 -4.37
C LEU A 74 13.50 -6.23 -5.44
N SER A 75 12.35 -6.59 -6.04
CA SER A 75 11.68 -5.73 -7.02
C SER A 75 11.26 -4.41 -6.40
N TRP A 76 10.66 -4.42 -5.22
CA TRP A 76 10.25 -3.21 -4.52
C TRP A 76 11.44 -2.33 -4.12
N ILE A 77 12.53 -2.93 -3.63
CA ILE A 77 13.76 -2.20 -3.30
C ILE A 77 14.38 -1.58 -4.55
N VAL A 78 14.52 -2.35 -5.64
CA VAL A 78 15.12 -1.85 -6.89
C VAL A 78 14.29 -0.74 -7.52
N MET A 79 12.96 -0.89 -7.55
CA MET A 79 12.07 0.17 -8.04
C MET A 79 12.20 1.44 -7.21
N SER A 80 12.24 1.33 -5.88
CA SER A 80 12.41 2.51 -5.03
C SER A 80 13.77 3.19 -5.25
N LEU A 81 14.83 2.41 -5.47
CA LEU A 81 16.15 2.94 -5.80
C LEU A 81 16.20 3.65 -7.15
N VAL A 82 15.55 3.09 -8.18
CA VAL A 82 15.50 3.72 -9.50
C VAL A 82 14.58 4.95 -9.49
N GLY A 83 13.38 4.79 -8.91
CA GLY A 83 12.38 5.86 -8.88
C GLY A 83 12.76 7.08 -8.04
N CYS A 84 13.72 6.97 -7.10
CA CYS A 84 14.23 8.12 -6.35
C CYS A 84 15.30 8.93 -7.11
N MET A 85 15.95 8.34 -8.13
CA MET A 85 17.02 8.99 -8.87
C MET A 85 16.61 10.33 -9.51
N PRO A 86 15.44 10.45 -10.18
CA PRO A 86 15.03 11.72 -10.74
C PRO A 86 14.91 12.84 -9.70
N PHE A 87 14.34 12.55 -8.53
CA PHE A 87 14.20 13.52 -7.42
C PHE A 87 15.56 14.00 -6.90
N TRP A 88 16.49 13.05 -6.73
CA TRP A 88 17.82 13.36 -6.20
C TRP A 88 18.72 14.08 -7.20
N ILE A 89 18.78 13.59 -8.45
CA ILE A 89 19.68 14.14 -9.48
C ILE A 89 19.19 15.52 -9.97
N SER A 90 17.87 15.76 -10.01
CA SER A 90 17.30 17.06 -10.35
C SER A 90 17.54 18.12 -9.26
N GLY A 91 17.82 17.69 -8.02
CA GLY A 91 17.96 18.58 -6.88
C GLY A 91 16.65 19.00 -6.23
N GLU A 92 15.50 18.50 -6.71
CA GLU A 92 14.18 18.78 -6.09
C GLU A 92 14.07 18.21 -4.68
N ILE A 93 14.72 17.06 -4.41
CA ILE A 93 14.95 16.51 -3.07
C ILE A 93 16.46 16.29 -2.93
N PRO A 94 17.21 17.24 -2.37
CA PRO A 94 18.68 17.21 -2.39
C PRO A 94 19.33 16.05 -1.62
N SER A 95 18.65 15.57 -0.57
CA SER A 95 19.12 14.43 0.22
C SER A 95 18.72 13.11 -0.43
N PHE A 96 19.67 12.22 -0.70
CA PHE A 96 19.41 10.88 -1.22
C PHE A 96 18.50 10.07 -0.29
N THR A 97 18.71 10.15 1.04
CA THR A 97 17.87 9.45 2.01
C THR A 97 16.43 9.94 1.95
N ASP A 98 16.22 11.24 1.80
CA ASP A 98 14.90 11.84 1.73
C ASP A 98 14.21 11.51 0.40
N ALA A 99 14.95 11.56 -0.72
CA ALA A 99 14.42 11.11 -2.01
C ALA A 99 14.04 9.63 -1.99
N MET A 100 14.86 8.79 -1.35
CA MET A 100 14.54 7.37 -1.17
C MET A 100 13.33 7.15 -0.28
N PHE A 101 13.21 7.88 0.84
CA PHE A 101 12.07 7.83 1.74
C PHE A 101 10.77 8.18 1.02
N GLU A 102 10.75 9.32 0.30
CA GLU A 102 9.59 9.78 -0.46
C GLU A 102 9.17 8.76 -1.53
N THR A 103 10.14 8.14 -2.20
CA THR A 103 9.87 7.15 -3.24
C THR A 103 9.42 5.80 -2.67
N VAL A 104 10.01 5.33 -1.57
CA VAL A 104 9.53 4.14 -0.85
C VAL A 104 8.09 4.37 -0.38
N SER A 105 7.82 5.54 0.24
CA SER A 105 6.47 5.94 0.64
C SER A 105 5.51 5.97 -0.55
N GLY A 106 5.97 6.46 -1.70
CA GLY A 106 5.22 6.46 -2.94
C GLY A 106 4.83 5.06 -3.41
N PHE A 107 5.80 4.21 -3.66
CA PHE A 107 5.54 2.85 -4.17
C PHE A 107 4.80 1.97 -3.15
N THR A 108 5.13 2.05 -1.87
CA THR A 108 4.42 1.29 -0.83
C THR A 108 3.04 1.86 -0.50
N THR A 109 2.64 2.93 -1.20
CA THR A 109 1.35 3.61 -1.01
C THR A 109 1.12 4.07 0.43
N THR A 110 2.20 4.49 1.09
CA THR A 110 2.14 4.94 2.49
C THR A 110 1.64 6.39 2.59
N GLY A 111 2.16 7.29 1.74
CA GLY A 111 1.80 8.70 1.77
C GLY A 111 2.50 9.52 2.88
N ALA A 112 3.40 8.94 3.64
CA ALA A 112 4.27 9.66 4.55
C ALA A 112 5.28 10.49 3.75
N SER A 113 5.43 11.78 4.06
CA SER A 113 6.27 12.70 3.31
C SER A 113 7.34 13.36 4.18
N ILE A 114 8.50 13.58 3.59
CA ILE A 114 9.58 14.40 4.16
C ILE A 114 9.50 15.86 3.70
N LEU A 115 8.60 16.17 2.78
CA LEU A 115 8.48 17.50 2.20
C LEU A 115 7.81 18.46 3.18
N THR A 116 8.41 19.61 3.39
CA THR A 116 7.83 20.71 4.18
C THR A 116 6.94 21.60 3.34
N ASN A 117 7.21 21.69 2.03
CA ASN A 117 6.41 22.42 1.05
C ASN A 117 6.28 21.61 -0.24
N VAL A 118 5.14 20.99 -0.42
CA VAL A 118 4.82 20.14 -1.59
C VAL A 118 4.65 20.99 -2.85
N GLU A 119 4.09 22.20 -2.71
CA GLU A 119 3.79 23.11 -3.82
C GLU A 119 5.05 23.72 -4.46
N ALA A 120 6.21 23.58 -3.82
CA ALA A 120 7.49 24.01 -4.39
C ALA A 120 8.05 23.06 -5.45
N LEU A 121 7.53 21.82 -5.54
CA LEU A 121 7.97 20.85 -6.53
C LEU A 121 7.43 21.18 -7.93
N SER A 122 8.14 20.76 -8.97
CA SER A 122 7.65 20.80 -10.35
C SER A 122 6.41 19.92 -10.55
N HIS A 123 5.60 20.22 -11.55
CA HIS A 123 4.48 19.37 -11.96
C HIS A 123 4.95 17.97 -12.33
N THR A 124 6.11 17.85 -12.94
CA THR A 124 6.76 16.58 -13.29
C THR A 124 6.99 15.73 -12.04
N ALA A 125 7.55 16.29 -10.98
CA ALA A 125 7.82 15.59 -9.74
C ALA A 125 6.53 15.26 -8.97
N LEU A 126 5.58 16.18 -8.90
CA LEU A 126 4.26 15.96 -8.29
C LEU A 126 3.50 14.83 -8.97
N PHE A 127 3.56 14.78 -10.32
CA PHE A 127 2.94 13.69 -11.07
C PHE A 127 3.61 12.35 -10.76
N TRP A 128 4.95 12.27 -10.81
CA TRP A 128 5.67 11.03 -10.52
C TRP A 128 5.38 10.54 -9.11
N ARG A 129 5.43 11.44 -8.13
CA ARG A 129 5.08 11.18 -6.73
C ARG A 129 3.71 10.54 -6.60
N SER A 130 2.67 11.11 -7.23
CA SER A 130 1.30 10.57 -7.20
C SER A 130 1.19 9.28 -8.01
N PHE A 131 1.87 9.18 -9.15
CA PHE A 131 1.81 8.01 -10.02
C PHE A 131 2.48 6.77 -9.43
N THR A 132 3.51 6.94 -8.56
CA THR A 132 4.08 5.80 -7.81
C THR A 132 3.04 5.10 -6.95
N HIS A 133 2.07 5.83 -6.37
CA HIS A 133 0.93 5.22 -5.65
C HIS A 133 0.08 4.34 -6.56
N TRP A 134 -0.21 4.80 -7.77
CA TRP A 134 -1.01 4.02 -8.71
C TRP A 134 -0.33 2.71 -9.11
N ILE A 135 0.99 2.76 -9.35
CA ILE A 135 1.80 1.56 -9.62
C ILE A 135 1.79 0.62 -8.41
N GLY A 136 2.02 1.19 -7.22
CA GLY A 136 2.09 0.45 -5.96
C GLY A 136 0.77 -0.18 -5.54
N GLY A 137 -0.37 0.46 -5.82
CA GLY A 137 -1.69 0.07 -5.34
C GLY A 137 -2.11 -1.35 -5.72
N MET A 138 -1.94 -1.73 -7.00
CA MET A 138 -2.28 -3.07 -7.47
C MET A 138 -1.11 -4.07 -7.46
N GLY A 139 0.09 -3.61 -7.08
CA GLY A 139 1.29 -4.44 -7.03
C GLY A 139 1.94 -4.65 -8.41
N VAL A 140 3.24 -4.50 -8.40
CA VAL A 140 4.07 -4.53 -9.61
C VAL A 140 4.11 -5.90 -10.25
N LEU A 141 4.21 -6.96 -9.44
CA LEU A 141 4.32 -8.32 -9.95
C LEU A 141 2.99 -8.88 -10.44
N VAL A 142 1.86 -8.42 -9.85
CA VAL A 142 0.54 -8.73 -10.39
C VAL A 142 0.37 -8.11 -11.77
N PHE A 143 0.90 -6.90 -11.99
CA PHE A 143 0.95 -6.28 -13.32
C PHE A 143 1.81 -7.09 -14.30
N LEU A 144 3.01 -7.52 -13.88
CA LEU A 144 3.86 -8.40 -14.70
C LEU A 144 3.18 -9.72 -15.05
N LEU A 145 2.43 -10.33 -14.11
CA LEU A 145 1.66 -11.55 -14.37
C LEU A 145 0.56 -11.35 -15.42
N ALA A 146 -0.03 -10.17 -15.50
CA ALA A 146 -1.02 -9.86 -16.52
C ALA A 146 -0.42 -9.78 -17.93
N ILE A 147 0.85 -9.35 -18.04
CA ILE A 147 1.56 -9.11 -19.31
C ILE A 147 2.42 -10.30 -19.70
N ILE A 148 3.26 -10.81 -18.78
CA ILE A 148 4.27 -11.83 -19.09
C ILE A 148 3.71 -13.23 -18.82
N PRO A 149 3.66 -14.12 -19.80
CA PRO A 149 3.27 -15.51 -19.59
C PRO A 149 4.41 -16.26 -18.89
N LEU A 150 4.35 -16.35 -17.55
CA LEU A 150 5.17 -17.30 -16.80
C LEU A 150 4.50 -18.69 -16.88
N SER A 151 5.25 -19.71 -17.24
CA SER A 151 4.71 -21.08 -17.38
C SER A 151 4.66 -21.81 -16.05
N GLY A 152 3.63 -22.64 -15.86
CA GLY A 152 3.48 -23.57 -14.71
C GLY A 152 2.84 -22.94 -13.46
N GLY A 153 2.87 -23.71 -12.35
CA GLY A 153 2.32 -23.31 -11.05
C GLY A 153 3.01 -22.14 -10.35
N SER A 154 4.10 -21.64 -10.94
CA SER A 154 4.94 -20.55 -10.42
C SER A 154 4.18 -19.22 -10.26
N ASN A 155 3.15 -18.96 -11.09
CA ASN A 155 2.34 -17.75 -11.02
C ASN A 155 1.59 -17.60 -9.69
N ILE A 156 1.19 -18.73 -9.09
CA ILE A 156 0.52 -18.74 -7.77
C ILE A 156 1.48 -18.27 -6.68
N ASN A 157 2.74 -18.69 -6.73
CA ASN A 157 3.74 -18.33 -5.73
C ASN A 157 4.07 -16.84 -5.76
N LEU A 158 4.13 -16.24 -6.96
CA LEU A 158 4.36 -14.81 -7.12
C LEU A 158 3.17 -13.99 -6.61
N MET A 159 1.96 -14.39 -6.98
CA MET A 159 0.75 -13.71 -6.53
C MET A 159 0.53 -13.85 -5.02
N ARG A 160 0.87 -15.00 -4.41
CA ARG A 160 0.84 -15.19 -2.96
C ARG A 160 1.87 -14.31 -2.23
N ALA A 161 3.01 -14.02 -2.87
CA ALA A 161 4.05 -13.18 -2.29
C ALA A 161 3.70 -11.68 -2.30
N GLU A 162 2.80 -11.25 -3.18
CA GLU A 162 2.44 -9.83 -3.34
C GLU A 162 0.98 -9.52 -2.98
N SER A 163 0.07 -10.50 -3.05
CA SER A 163 -1.36 -10.25 -2.81
C SER A 163 -1.67 -10.24 -1.32
N PRO A 164 -2.16 -9.13 -0.78
CA PRO A 164 -2.49 -9.03 0.63
C PRO A 164 -3.71 -9.88 1.01
N GLY A 165 -3.55 -10.70 2.04
CA GLY A 165 -4.67 -11.41 2.68
C GLY A 165 -4.52 -12.92 2.79
N PRO A 166 -5.32 -13.55 3.67
CA PRO A 166 -5.18 -14.98 4.01
C PRO A 166 -5.64 -15.95 2.93
N SER A 167 -6.35 -15.49 1.90
CA SER A 167 -6.81 -16.35 0.80
C SER A 167 -6.75 -15.65 -0.54
N VAL A 168 -5.91 -16.15 -1.44
CA VAL A 168 -5.95 -15.77 -2.86
C VAL A 168 -7.03 -16.61 -3.54
N GLY A 169 -8.27 -16.11 -3.58
CA GLY A 169 -9.37 -16.75 -4.30
C GLY A 169 -9.10 -16.74 -5.80
N LYS A 170 -9.18 -17.91 -6.45
CA LYS A 170 -9.17 -17.99 -7.92
C LYS A 170 -10.53 -17.51 -8.44
N LEU A 171 -10.58 -16.36 -9.09
CA LEU A 171 -11.78 -15.87 -9.77
C LEU A 171 -12.08 -16.69 -11.03
N VAL A 172 -11.02 -17.08 -11.74
CA VAL A 172 -11.08 -17.91 -12.95
C VAL A 172 -9.95 -18.94 -12.95
N PRO A 173 -10.05 -20.02 -13.75
CA PRO A 173 -9.08 -21.12 -13.73
C PRO A 173 -7.62 -20.72 -13.99
N LYS A 174 -7.40 -19.64 -14.77
CA LYS A 174 -6.04 -19.16 -15.10
C LYS A 174 -5.76 -17.84 -14.39
N MET A 175 -4.72 -17.79 -13.54
CA MET A 175 -4.31 -16.63 -12.75
C MET A 175 -4.07 -15.36 -13.59
N LYS A 176 -3.56 -15.50 -14.81
CA LYS A 176 -3.38 -14.37 -15.74
C LYS A 176 -4.70 -13.62 -16.03
N TYR A 177 -5.79 -14.37 -16.20
CA TYR A 177 -7.11 -13.74 -16.44
C TYR A 177 -7.66 -13.06 -15.19
N THR A 178 -7.42 -13.64 -14.00
CA THR A 178 -7.76 -13.00 -12.72
C THR A 178 -7.05 -11.66 -12.59
N ALA A 179 -5.73 -11.62 -12.78
CA ALA A 179 -4.96 -10.38 -12.72
C ALA A 179 -5.48 -9.35 -13.73
N ARG A 180 -5.74 -9.74 -14.98
CA ARG A 180 -6.26 -8.83 -16.01
C ARG A 180 -7.61 -8.22 -15.63
N ILE A 181 -8.54 -9.01 -15.09
CA ILE A 181 -9.87 -8.52 -14.67
C ILE A 181 -9.70 -7.51 -13.54
N LEU A 182 -8.88 -7.80 -12.53
CA LEU A 182 -8.62 -6.89 -11.43
C LEU A 182 -8.03 -5.56 -11.91
N TYR A 183 -7.08 -5.59 -12.87
CA TYR A 183 -6.53 -4.37 -13.46
C TYR A 183 -7.56 -3.57 -14.27
N ILE A 184 -8.45 -4.23 -15.02
CA ILE A 184 -9.51 -3.55 -15.75
C ILE A 184 -10.45 -2.83 -14.78
N ILE A 185 -10.82 -3.47 -13.66
CA ILE A 185 -11.65 -2.86 -12.62
C ILE A 185 -10.93 -1.66 -12.00
N TYR A 186 -9.67 -1.84 -11.61
CA TYR A 186 -8.85 -0.79 -11.01
C TYR A 186 -8.73 0.43 -11.91
N PHE A 187 -8.35 0.23 -13.17
CA PHE A 187 -8.22 1.29 -14.16
C PHE A 187 -9.55 1.97 -14.47
N GLY A 188 -10.63 1.19 -14.61
CA GLY A 188 -11.96 1.73 -14.86
C GLY A 188 -12.46 2.59 -13.71
N MET A 189 -12.22 2.19 -12.45
CA MET A 189 -12.57 2.99 -11.28
C MET A 189 -11.73 4.27 -11.19
N THR A 190 -10.43 4.21 -11.54
CA THR A 190 -9.56 5.40 -11.58
C THR A 190 -10.07 6.43 -12.60
N ILE A 191 -10.45 5.97 -13.80
CA ILE A 191 -11.02 6.86 -14.83
C ILE A 191 -12.36 7.45 -14.36
N LEU A 192 -13.20 6.63 -13.73
CA LEU A 192 -14.49 7.09 -13.24
C LEU A 192 -14.33 8.18 -12.19
N GLU A 193 -13.41 8.02 -11.24
CA GLU A 193 -13.07 9.05 -10.27
C GLU A 193 -12.58 10.33 -10.92
N PHE A 194 -11.62 10.22 -11.85
CA PHE A 194 -11.11 11.35 -12.62
C PHE A 194 -12.25 12.15 -13.28
N ILE A 195 -13.22 11.48 -13.90
CA ILE A 195 -14.38 12.14 -14.53
C ILE A 195 -15.20 12.91 -13.50
N PHE A 196 -15.49 12.32 -12.32
CA PHE A 196 -16.24 13.02 -11.27
C PHE A 196 -15.47 14.21 -10.69
N LEU A 197 -14.13 14.15 -10.59
CA LEU A 197 -13.31 15.27 -10.15
C LEU A 197 -13.35 16.43 -11.16
N ILE A 198 -13.28 16.14 -12.46
CA ILE A 198 -13.43 17.16 -13.51
C ILE A 198 -14.83 17.79 -13.51
N ILE A 199 -15.89 17.01 -13.32
CA ILE A 199 -17.26 17.52 -13.18
C ILE A 199 -17.34 18.49 -11.98
N GLY A 200 -16.62 18.21 -10.89
CA GLY A 200 -16.48 19.08 -9.73
C GLY A 200 -15.60 20.31 -9.94
N LYS A 201 -15.12 20.55 -11.18
CA LYS A 201 -14.25 21.68 -11.56
C LYS A 201 -12.88 21.69 -10.85
N MET A 202 -12.35 20.51 -10.48
CA MET A 202 -10.96 20.40 -10.06
C MET A 202 -10.05 20.60 -11.28
N PRO A 203 -8.90 21.31 -11.17
CA PRO A 203 -7.92 21.41 -12.26
C PRO A 203 -7.52 20.04 -12.79
N VAL A 204 -7.30 19.92 -14.10
CA VAL A 204 -7.04 18.64 -14.76
C VAL A 204 -5.84 17.93 -14.15
N PHE A 205 -4.76 18.66 -13.88
CA PHE A 205 -3.55 18.11 -13.27
C PHE A 205 -3.83 17.56 -11.86
N ASP A 206 -4.50 18.36 -11.02
CA ASP A 206 -4.86 17.96 -9.65
C ASP A 206 -5.79 16.74 -9.67
N SER A 207 -6.74 16.70 -10.64
CA SER A 207 -7.67 15.58 -10.81
C SER A 207 -6.94 14.28 -11.17
N ILE A 208 -5.93 14.34 -12.05
CA ILE A 208 -5.11 13.17 -12.40
C ILE A 208 -4.34 12.70 -11.17
N CYS A 209 -3.61 13.60 -10.50
CA CYS A 209 -2.80 13.26 -9.33
C CYS A 209 -3.66 12.71 -8.19
N THR A 210 -4.83 13.32 -7.92
CA THR A 210 -5.77 12.86 -6.89
C THR A 210 -6.35 11.50 -7.24
N ALA A 211 -6.82 11.29 -8.47
CA ALA A 211 -7.41 10.01 -8.87
C ALA A 211 -6.41 8.84 -8.80
N VAL A 212 -5.16 9.04 -9.24
CA VAL A 212 -4.14 7.99 -9.14
C VAL A 212 -3.70 7.77 -7.67
N GLY A 213 -3.65 8.82 -6.86
CA GLY A 213 -3.38 8.74 -5.43
C GLY A 213 -4.46 8.01 -4.66
N THR A 214 -5.73 8.30 -4.92
CA THR A 214 -6.89 7.61 -4.32
C THR A 214 -6.94 6.15 -4.74
N ALA A 215 -6.78 5.87 -6.03
CA ALA A 215 -6.80 4.50 -6.55
C ALA A 215 -5.71 3.63 -5.92
N GLY A 216 -4.50 4.17 -5.78
CA GLY A 216 -3.40 3.50 -5.09
C GLY A 216 -3.59 3.42 -3.57
N THR A 217 -4.55 4.16 -2.99
CA THR A 217 -4.70 4.36 -1.54
C THR A 217 -3.42 4.90 -0.90
N GLY A 218 -2.83 5.95 -1.52
CA GLY A 218 -1.50 6.42 -1.13
C GLY A 218 -1.45 7.81 -0.47
N GLY A 219 -2.37 8.73 -0.80
CA GLY A 219 -2.58 9.98 -0.05
C GLY A 219 -1.62 11.13 -0.32
N PHE A 220 -0.71 11.05 -1.26
CA PHE A 220 0.09 12.19 -1.66
C PHE A 220 -0.77 13.27 -2.32
N GLY A 221 -0.91 14.42 -1.65
CA GLY A 221 -1.56 15.60 -2.20
C GLY A 221 -0.65 16.42 -3.09
N VAL A 222 -1.25 17.27 -3.95
CA VAL A 222 -0.56 18.29 -4.75
C VAL A 222 -0.47 19.63 -4.02
N LYS A 223 -1.23 19.80 -2.93
CA LYS A 223 -1.21 20.97 -2.05
C LYS A 223 -0.75 20.62 -0.66
N ASN A 224 -0.25 21.63 0.06
CA ASN A 224 0.24 21.48 1.43
C ASN A 224 -0.89 21.11 2.42
N ASP A 225 -2.13 21.55 2.16
CA ASP A 225 -3.32 21.22 2.95
C ASP A 225 -4.06 19.98 2.46
N SER A 226 -3.43 19.20 1.56
CA SER A 226 -3.99 18.01 0.93
C SER A 226 -5.31 18.33 0.20
N LEU A 227 -6.47 17.96 0.75
CA LEU A 227 -7.79 18.24 0.17
C LEU A 227 -8.62 19.28 0.97
N GLY A 228 -7.99 19.99 1.91
CA GLY A 228 -8.65 20.96 2.78
C GLY A 228 -9.29 22.14 2.03
N SER A 229 -8.59 22.68 1.03
CA SER A 229 -9.04 23.84 0.24
C SER A 229 -10.02 23.51 -0.90
N TYR A 230 -10.28 22.24 -1.18
CA TYR A 230 -11.22 21.85 -2.22
C TYR A 230 -12.69 21.86 -1.72
N SER A 231 -13.63 21.98 -2.66
CA SER A 231 -15.05 22.04 -2.35
C SER A 231 -15.55 20.76 -1.63
N PRO A 232 -16.61 20.85 -0.83
CA PRO A 232 -17.22 19.69 -0.18
C PRO A 232 -17.62 18.59 -1.18
N TYR A 233 -18.07 18.96 -2.40
CA TYR A 233 -18.36 17.98 -3.44
C TYR A 233 -17.13 17.13 -3.78
N LEU A 234 -15.98 17.75 -4.01
CA LEU A 234 -14.73 17.05 -4.33
C LEU A 234 -14.26 16.18 -3.17
N GLN A 235 -14.37 16.66 -1.94
CA GLN A 235 -14.06 15.86 -0.75
C GLN A 235 -14.97 14.63 -0.65
N TRP A 236 -16.26 14.74 -0.95
CA TRP A 236 -17.19 13.61 -0.98
C TRP A 236 -16.86 12.61 -2.10
N VAL A 237 -16.54 13.08 -3.30
CA VAL A 237 -16.11 12.22 -4.41
C VAL A 237 -14.90 11.39 -3.96
N VAL A 238 -13.85 12.04 -3.47
CA VAL A 238 -12.64 11.34 -3.00
C VAL A 238 -12.96 10.38 -1.85
N ALA A 239 -13.76 10.79 -0.86
CA ALA A 239 -14.14 9.92 0.27
C ALA A 239 -14.86 8.65 -0.19
N ILE A 240 -15.81 8.77 -1.13
CA ILE A 240 -16.54 7.63 -1.68
C ILE A 240 -15.57 6.70 -2.43
N PHE A 241 -14.69 7.25 -3.28
CA PHE A 241 -13.74 6.42 -4.03
C PHE A 241 -12.69 5.78 -3.12
N MET A 242 -12.20 6.47 -2.07
CA MET A 242 -11.37 5.84 -1.04
C MET A 242 -12.05 4.61 -0.44
N ILE A 243 -13.31 4.73 -0.01
CA ILE A 243 -14.09 3.60 0.53
C ILE A 243 -14.21 2.48 -0.51
N LEU A 244 -14.50 2.82 -1.77
CA LEU A 244 -14.63 1.84 -2.84
C LEU A 244 -13.32 1.10 -3.12
N PHE A 245 -12.18 1.79 -3.21
CA PHE A 245 -10.87 1.15 -3.39
C PHE A 245 -10.44 0.29 -2.18
N GLY A 246 -10.98 0.57 -0.98
CA GLY A 246 -10.79 -0.24 0.22
C GLY A 246 -11.61 -1.53 0.27
N VAL A 247 -12.60 -1.72 -0.61
CA VAL A 247 -13.41 -2.94 -0.69
C VAL A 247 -12.63 -4.06 -1.38
N ASN A 248 -12.88 -5.30 -0.98
CA ASN A 248 -12.33 -6.48 -1.65
C ASN A 248 -12.73 -6.52 -3.14
N PHE A 249 -11.77 -6.52 -4.04
CA PHE A 249 -11.99 -6.48 -5.50
C PHE A 249 -12.78 -7.70 -6.03
N ASN A 250 -12.79 -8.83 -5.30
CA ASN A 250 -13.65 -9.96 -5.64
C ASN A 250 -15.15 -9.60 -5.56
N ALA A 251 -15.52 -8.64 -4.68
CA ALA A 251 -16.91 -8.19 -4.61
C ALA A 251 -17.34 -7.50 -5.91
N TYR A 252 -16.46 -6.69 -6.50
CA TYR A 252 -16.72 -6.06 -7.82
C TYR A 252 -16.84 -7.09 -8.94
N TYR A 253 -16.00 -8.11 -8.94
CA TYR A 253 -16.15 -9.23 -9.87
C TYR A 253 -17.54 -9.87 -9.76
N TYR A 254 -18.01 -10.16 -8.53
CA TYR A 254 -19.37 -10.71 -8.33
C TYR A 254 -20.47 -9.74 -8.78
N ILE A 255 -20.30 -8.43 -8.59
CA ILE A 255 -21.27 -7.42 -9.02
C ILE A 255 -21.34 -7.36 -10.55
N ILE A 256 -20.20 -7.33 -11.25
CA ILE A 256 -20.11 -7.29 -12.73
C ILE A 256 -20.79 -8.54 -13.33
N TYR A 257 -20.58 -9.71 -12.73
CA TYR A 257 -21.22 -10.97 -13.17
C TYR A 257 -22.62 -11.18 -12.59
N ARG A 258 -23.28 -10.12 -12.08
CA ARG A 258 -24.66 -10.11 -11.54
C ARG A 258 -24.89 -11.07 -10.36
N HIS A 259 -23.86 -11.42 -9.63
CA HIS A 259 -23.97 -12.23 -8.40
C HIS A 259 -24.07 -11.35 -7.15
N PHE A 260 -24.95 -10.36 -7.14
CA PHE A 260 -25.09 -9.36 -6.07
C PHE A 260 -25.23 -9.98 -4.67
N LYS A 261 -26.04 -11.05 -4.53
CA LYS A 261 -26.22 -11.74 -3.25
C LYS A 261 -24.91 -12.28 -2.66
N LYS A 262 -23.97 -12.71 -3.51
CA LYS A 262 -22.65 -13.19 -3.05
C LYS A 262 -21.78 -12.03 -2.59
N ALA A 263 -21.76 -10.92 -3.32
CA ALA A 263 -20.96 -9.73 -2.96
C ALA A 263 -21.41 -9.18 -1.59
N PHE A 264 -22.70 -8.96 -1.39
CA PHE A 264 -23.24 -8.42 -0.12
C PHE A 264 -23.25 -9.41 1.05
N LYS A 265 -23.11 -10.73 0.80
CA LYS A 265 -23.00 -11.75 1.85
C LYS A 265 -21.58 -11.92 2.39
N MET A 266 -20.57 -11.36 1.76
CA MET A 266 -19.18 -11.42 2.25
C MET A 266 -19.09 -10.79 3.64
N GLU A 267 -18.65 -11.56 4.63
CA GLU A 267 -18.54 -11.10 6.04
C GLU A 267 -17.58 -9.93 6.16
N GLU A 268 -16.47 -9.98 5.42
CA GLU A 268 -15.46 -8.92 5.41
C GLU A 268 -16.03 -7.58 4.96
N VAL A 269 -16.77 -7.57 3.85
CA VAL A 269 -17.37 -6.35 3.28
C VAL A 269 -18.41 -5.76 4.25
N ARG A 270 -19.24 -6.60 4.86
CA ARG A 270 -20.22 -6.12 5.86
C ARG A 270 -19.55 -5.55 7.11
N CYS A 271 -18.51 -6.22 7.61
CA CYS A 271 -17.77 -5.76 8.77
C CYS A 271 -17.04 -4.44 8.48
N TYR A 272 -16.43 -4.31 7.30
CA TYR A 272 -15.78 -3.10 6.83
C TYR A 272 -16.71 -1.89 6.83
N PHE A 273 -17.90 -2.01 6.21
CA PHE A 273 -18.89 -0.93 6.22
C PHE A 273 -19.46 -0.65 7.63
N ALA A 274 -19.61 -1.68 8.47
CA ALA A 274 -20.04 -1.48 9.85
C ALA A 274 -19.01 -0.66 10.65
N ILE A 275 -17.72 -0.96 10.50
CA ILE A 275 -16.64 -0.20 11.16
C ILE A 275 -16.66 1.27 10.71
N ILE A 276 -16.78 1.52 9.39
CA ILE A 276 -16.87 2.89 8.86
C ILE A 276 -18.07 3.63 9.47
N LEU A 277 -19.23 3.03 9.47
CA LEU A 277 -20.45 3.66 10.01
C LEU A 277 -20.33 3.96 11.51
N ILE A 278 -19.84 3.00 12.30
CA ILE A 278 -19.67 3.18 13.75
C ILE A 278 -18.63 4.26 14.05
N ALA A 279 -17.46 4.21 13.41
CA ALA A 279 -16.40 5.19 13.61
C ALA A 279 -16.86 6.60 13.19
N THR A 280 -17.54 6.71 12.05
CA THR A 280 -18.12 7.98 11.58
C THR A 280 -19.14 8.53 12.55
N ALA A 281 -20.06 7.70 13.06
CA ALA A 281 -21.08 8.13 14.01
C ALA A 281 -20.47 8.64 15.33
N ILE A 282 -19.45 7.94 15.86
CA ILE A 282 -18.77 8.38 17.08
C ILE A 282 -18.06 9.73 16.86
N ILE A 283 -17.29 9.86 15.77
CA ILE A 283 -16.57 11.10 15.47
C ILE A 283 -17.55 12.24 15.21
N PHE A 284 -18.56 12.03 14.36
CA PHE A 284 -19.58 13.01 14.04
C PHE A 284 -20.24 13.59 15.30
N ALA A 285 -20.67 12.73 16.22
CA ALA A 285 -21.31 13.16 17.47
C ALA A 285 -20.39 14.02 18.35
N ASN A 286 -19.06 13.81 18.29
CA ASN A 286 -18.10 14.51 19.13
C ASN A 286 -17.48 15.77 18.51
N ILE A 287 -17.67 16.01 17.21
CA ILE A 287 -17.14 17.21 16.54
C ILE A 287 -18.23 18.21 16.12
N LEU A 288 -19.51 17.90 16.34
CA LEU A 288 -20.65 18.74 15.95
C LEU A 288 -20.51 20.19 16.44
N ASP A 289 -20.12 20.38 17.70
CA ASP A 289 -19.97 21.70 18.32
C ASP A 289 -18.74 22.49 17.83
N ARG A 290 -17.88 21.84 17.03
CA ARG A 290 -16.63 22.42 16.50
C ARG A 290 -16.69 22.73 15.02
N CYS A 291 -17.81 22.41 14.37
CA CYS A 291 -18.01 22.58 12.94
C CYS A 291 -19.03 23.67 12.64
N VAL A 292 -18.92 24.27 11.47
CA VAL A 292 -19.80 25.38 11.04
C VAL A 292 -21.25 24.90 10.82
N SER A 293 -21.42 23.65 10.40
CA SER A 293 -22.74 23.06 10.12
C SER A 293 -22.71 21.55 10.35
N ILE A 294 -23.91 20.97 10.49
CA ILE A 294 -24.11 19.50 10.55
C ILE A 294 -23.49 18.81 9.33
N PHE A 295 -23.64 19.42 8.15
CA PHE A 295 -23.08 18.88 6.91
C PHE A 295 -21.55 18.93 6.89
N ASP A 296 -20.94 20.01 7.42
CA ASP A 296 -19.49 20.13 7.56
C ASP A 296 -18.93 19.06 8.52
N ALA A 297 -19.59 18.86 9.67
CA ALA A 297 -19.21 17.81 10.62
C ALA A 297 -19.29 16.42 9.99
N LEU A 298 -20.36 16.14 9.23
CA LEU A 298 -20.51 14.86 8.53
C LEU A 298 -19.44 14.65 7.47
N THR A 299 -19.16 15.68 6.66
CA THR A 299 -18.14 15.64 5.60
C THR A 299 -16.77 15.35 6.19
N LYS A 300 -16.34 16.07 7.22
CA LYS A 300 -15.05 15.87 7.90
C LYS A 300 -14.95 14.49 8.54
N SER A 301 -16.03 14.02 9.20
CA SER A 301 -16.05 12.70 9.84
C SER A 301 -15.92 11.56 8.83
N VAL A 302 -16.74 11.58 7.77
CA VAL A 302 -16.72 10.54 6.72
C VAL A 302 -15.37 10.56 6.01
N PHE A 303 -14.86 11.74 5.67
CA PHE A 303 -13.59 11.89 4.95
C PHE A 303 -12.42 11.31 5.73
N GLN A 304 -12.25 11.67 7.02
CA GLN A 304 -11.12 11.20 7.82
C GLN A 304 -11.22 9.71 8.14
N VAL A 305 -12.44 9.20 8.42
CA VAL A 305 -12.64 7.75 8.63
C VAL A 305 -12.32 6.98 7.34
N ALA A 306 -12.84 7.44 6.20
CA ALA A 306 -12.54 6.83 4.89
C ALA A 306 -11.04 6.83 4.62
N SER A 307 -10.38 7.97 4.79
CA SER A 307 -8.95 8.12 4.55
C SER A 307 -8.10 7.15 5.38
N LEU A 308 -8.39 7.04 6.67
CA LEU A 308 -7.54 6.25 7.57
C LEU A 308 -7.83 4.76 7.53
N ILE A 309 -9.10 4.33 7.44
CA ILE A 309 -9.41 2.90 7.36
C ILE A 309 -8.95 2.27 6.04
N THR A 310 -8.96 3.05 4.96
CA THR A 310 -8.49 2.58 3.66
C THR A 310 -6.97 2.69 3.50
N SER A 311 -6.30 3.25 4.51
CA SER A 311 -4.88 3.60 4.49
C SER A 311 -4.51 4.56 3.35
N THR A 312 -5.45 5.39 2.88
CA THR A 312 -5.16 6.36 1.82
C THR A 312 -4.33 7.53 2.34
N GLY A 313 -4.70 8.13 3.48
CA GLY A 313 -3.90 9.18 4.11
C GLY A 313 -4.17 10.61 3.63
N PHE A 314 -5.11 10.88 2.73
CA PHE A 314 -5.54 12.25 2.45
C PHE A 314 -6.18 12.90 3.67
N SER A 315 -5.99 14.20 3.82
CA SER A 315 -6.60 14.99 4.88
C SER A 315 -7.44 16.15 4.33
N SER A 316 -8.55 16.44 4.99
CA SER A 316 -9.38 17.61 4.72
C SER A 316 -9.37 18.60 5.89
N THR A 317 -8.82 18.19 7.03
CA THR A 317 -8.75 18.98 8.26
C THR A 317 -7.68 18.41 9.19
N ASP A 318 -7.18 19.25 10.10
CA ASP A 318 -6.23 18.79 11.13
C ASP A 318 -6.98 18.10 12.28
N PHE A 319 -6.98 16.77 12.28
CA PHE A 319 -7.60 15.98 13.34
C PHE A 319 -6.75 15.89 14.63
N ASN A 320 -5.54 16.46 14.67
CA ASN A 320 -4.80 16.63 15.93
C ASN A 320 -5.57 17.51 16.92
N LEU A 321 -6.35 18.44 16.39
CA LEU A 321 -7.16 19.37 17.19
C LEU A 321 -8.49 18.77 17.67
N TRP A 322 -8.83 17.55 17.26
CA TRP A 322 -10.07 16.90 17.63
C TRP A 322 -10.07 16.36 19.06
N PRO A 323 -11.26 16.14 19.66
CA PRO A 323 -11.36 15.52 20.98
C PRO A 323 -10.60 14.21 21.08
N GLN A 324 -10.12 13.87 22.28
CA GLN A 324 -9.33 12.67 22.51
C GLN A 324 -10.03 11.40 22.04
N ILE A 325 -11.34 11.29 22.23
CA ILE A 325 -12.14 10.14 21.79
C ILE A 325 -12.04 9.96 20.27
N CYS A 326 -12.12 11.05 19.48
CA CYS A 326 -12.01 11.00 18.02
C CYS A 326 -10.62 10.53 17.60
N ARG A 327 -9.55 11.08 18.18
CA ARG A 327 -8.17 10.67 17.93
C ARG A 327 -7.94 9.20 18.28
N THR A 328 -8.53 8.71 19.38
CA THR A 328 -8.45 7.31 19.78
C THR A 328 -9.15 6.40 18.77
N VAL A 329 -10.36 6.76 18.32
CA VAL A 329 -11.07 6.00 17.28
C VAL A 329 -10.25 5.95 15.99
N LEU A 330 -9.67 7.08 15.56
CA LEU A 330 -8.82 7.14 14.38
C LEU A 330 -7.60 6.21 14.52
N VAL A 331 -6.90 6.23 15.64
CA VAL A 331 -5.76 5.32 15.88
C VAL A 331 -6.19 3.84 15.85
N LEU A 332 -7.35 3.50 16.42
CA LEU A 332 -7.85 2.12 16.40
C LEU A 332 -8.16 1.62 14.98
N ILE A 333 -8.78 2.46 14.13
CA ILE A 333 -9.05 2.07 12.75
C ILE A 333 -7.78 2.00 11.89
N MET A 334 -6.72 2.76 12.23
CA MET A 334 -5.41 2.67 11.61
C MET A 334 -4.80 1.26 11.72
N PHE A 335 -5.01 0.55 12.83
CA PHE A 335 -4.57 -0.84 12.98
C PHE A 335 -5.36 -1.80 12.10
N ILE A 336 -6.67 -1.57 11.96
CA ILE A 336 -7.56 -2.51 11.25
C ILE A 336 -7.25 -2.53 9.75
N GLY A 337 -7.24 -1.35 9.12
CA GLY A 337 -7.01 -1.21 7.70
C GLY A 337 -8.23 -1.62 6.83
N ALA A 338 -7.98 -1.80 5.52
CA ALA A 338 -8.99 -2.12 4.53
C ALA A 338 -9.29 -3.62 4.39
N CYS A 339 -10.12 -4.00 3.42
CA CYS A 339 -10.39 -5.40 3.09
C CYS A 339 -9.18 -6.10 2.46
N ALA A 340 -9.05 -7.40 2.68
CA ALA A 340 -8.10 -8.23 1.93
C ALA A 340 -8.43 -8.24 0.44
N GLY A 341 -7.40 -8.19 -0.42
CA GLY A 341 -7.62 -8.09 -1.87
C GLY A 341 -8.20 -6.75 -2.33
N SER A 342 -7.98 -5.68 -1.56
CA SER A 342 -8.10 -4.27 -1.94
C SER A 342 -6.72 -3.65 -2.15
N THR A 343 -6.67 -2.38 -2.51
CA THR A 343 -5.41 -1.63 -2.61
C THR A 343 -4.87 -1.15 -1.27
N GLY A 344 -5.73 -1.07 -0.24
CA GLY A 344 -5.38 -0.54 1.08
C GLY A 344 -4.36 -1.37 1.87
N GLY A 345 -3.69 -0.74 2.82
CA GLY A 345 -2.76 -1.33 3.78
C GLY A 345 -3.41 -1.85 5.07
N GLY A 346 -2.64 -1.94 6.14
CA GLY A 346 -3.08 -2.38 7.47
C GLY A 346 -3.16 -3.90 7.66
N ILE A 347 -3.60 -4.32 8.85
CA ILE A 347 -3.71 -5.75 9.22
C ILE A 347 -4.74 -6.51 8.39
N LYS A 348 -5.75 -5.83 7.87
CA LYS A 348 -6.90 -6.28 7.08
C LYS A 348 -8.07 -6.76 7.93
N VAL A 349 -9.26 -6.30 7.54
CA VAL A 349 -10.54 -6.63 8.21
C VAL A 349 -10.75 -8.14 8.33
N SER A 350 -10.41 -8.93 7.30
CA SER A 350 -10.55 -10.40 7.33
C SER A 350 -9.74 -11.06 8.45
N ARG A 351 -8.50 -10.60 8.70
CA ARG A 351 -7.67 -11.13 9.80
C ARG A 351 -8.26 -10.76 11.14
N VAL A 352 -8.74 -9.52 11.31
CA VAL A 352 -9.39 -9.08 12.55
C VAL A 352 -10.63 -9.93 12.84
N ILE A 353 -11.47 -10.22 11.85
CA ILE A 353 -12.64 -11.10 12.00
C ILE A 353 -12.22 -12.51 12.45
N VAL A 354 -11.22 -13.10 11.79
CA VAL A 354 -10.75 -14.46 12.11
C VAL A 354 -10.15 -14.51 13.51
N LEU A 355 -9.36 -13.50 13.90
CA LEU A 355 -8.79 -13.39 15.26
C LEU A 355 -9.88 -13.31 16.32
N PHE A 356 -10.88 -12.45 16.11
CA PHE A 356 -12.00 -12.31 17.05
C PHE A 356 -12.80 -13.61 17.19
N LYS A 357 -13.08 -14.29 16.06
CA LYS A 357 -13.74 -15.59 16.07
C LYS A 357 -12.89 -16.68 16.74
N THR A 358 -11.56 -16.63 16.56
CA THR A 358 -10.63 -17.54 17.23
C THR A 358 -10.65 -17.33 18.74
N MET A 359 -10.63 -16.07 19.19
CA MET A 359 -10.75 -15.73 20.62
C MET A 359 -12.05 -16.27 21.22
N ILE A 360 -13.18 -16.05 20.56
CA ILE A 360 -14.48 -16.58 21.02
C ILE A 360 -14.48 -18.10 21.06
N LYS A 361 -13.88 -18.75 20.06
CA LYS A 361 -13.74 -20.22 20.01
C LYS A 361 -12.94 -20.73 21.21
N GLU A 362 -11.82 -20.10 21.51
CA GLU A 362 -10.97 -20.49 22.65
C GLU A 362 -11.69 -20.29 23.99
N LEU A 363 -12.36 -19.15 24.19
CA LEU A 363 -13.19 -18.92 25.38
C LEU A 363 -14.26 -20.00 25.54
N HIS A 364 -14.91 -20.39 24.45
CA HIS A 364 -15.91 -21.47 24.48
C HIS A 364 -15.28 -22.83 24.80
N SER A 365 -14.06 -23.09 24.34
CA SER A 365 -13.31 -24.33 24.63
C SER A 365 -12.99 -24.46 26.12
N TYR A 366 -12.69 -23.34 26.81
CA TYR A 366 -12.52 -23.36 28.28
C TYR A 366 -13.81 -23.70 29.02
N ILE A 367 -14.97 -23.24 28.52
CA ILE A 367 -16.29 -23.53 29.16
C ILE A 367 -16.76 -24.95 28.81
N HIS A 368 -16.52 -25.39 27.58
CA HIS A 368 -16.96 -26.69 27.07
C HIS A 368 -15.81 -27.48 26.43
N PRO A 369 -14.90 -28.11 27.25
CA PRO A 369 -13.67 -28.74 26.75
C PRO A 369 -13.86 -29.86 25.75
N LYS A 370 -15.03 -30.53 25.75
CA LYS A 370 -15.37 -31.62 24.83
C LYS A 370 -15.96 -31.15 23.50
N SER A 371 -16.21 -29.83 23.34
CA SER A 371 -16.84 -29.27 22.14
C SER A 371 -15.78 -28.97 21.08
N ILE A 372 -15.89 -29.60 19.92
CA ILE A 372 -15.03 -29.33 18.76
C ILE A 372 -15.72 -28.28 17.88
N ARG A 373 -15.29 -27.03 17.96
CA ARG A 373 -15.75 -25.95 17.10
C ARG A 373 -14.70 -25.55 16.08
N LYS A 374 -15.14 -25.34 14.83
CA LYS A 374 -14.30 -24.77 13.77
C LYS A 374 -14.59 -23.27 13.63
N VAL A 375 -13.55 -22.48 13.34
CA VAL A 375 -13.73 -21.09 12.95
C VAL A 375 -14.30 -21.06 11.53
N ASN A 376 -15.43 -20.38 11.33
CA ASN A 376 -16.05 -20.24 10.01
C ASN A 376 -15.87 -18.81 9.49
N PHE A 377 -15.59 -18.68 8.20
CA PHE A 377 -15.51 -17.40 7.47
C PHE A 377 -16.28 -17.52 6.15
N ASP A 378 -17.18 -16.57 5.87
CA ASP A 378 -18.13 -16.64 4.74
C ASP A 378 -18.93 -17.97 4.68
N GLY A 379 -19.32 -18.50 5.85
CA GLY A 379 -20.08 -19.74 5.98
C GLY A 379 -19.27 -21.02 5.74
N LYS A 380 -17.94 -20.92 5.56
CA LYS A 380 -17.04 -22.06 5.35
C LYS A 380 -16.07 -22.21 6.51
N PRO A 381 -15.70 -23.44 6.91
CA PRO A 381 -14.68 -23.65 7.92
C PRO A 381 -13.31 -23.18 7.41
N VAL A 382 -12.61 -22.39 8.24
CA VAL A 382 -11.24 -21.95 7.98
C VAL A 382 -10.29 -23.07 8.34
N GLU A 383 -9.34 -23.37 7.46
CA GLU A 383 -8.29 -24.37 7.69
C GLU A 383 -7.41 -23.96 8.87
N HIS A 384 -6.98 -24.93 9.66
CA HIS A 384 -6.16 -24.70 10.85
C HIS A 384 -4.84 -23.96 10.51
N GLU A 385 -4.25 -24.27 9.36
CA GLU A 385 -3.03 -23.63 8.87
C GLU A 385 -3.22 -22.13 8.62
N ILE A 386 -4.39 -21.73 8.11
CA ILE A 386 -4.71 -20.32 7.87
C ILE A 386 -4.83 -19.58 9.22
N VAL A 387 -5.55 -20.16 10.19
CA VAL A 387 -5.68 -19.56 11.53
C VAL A 387 -4.30 -19.42 12.19
N ARG A 388 -3.47 -20.46 12.12
CA ARG A 388 -2.09 -20.41 12.63
C ARG A 388 -1.26 -19.33 11.94
N SER A 389 -1.36 -19.22 10.61
CA SER A 389 -0.65 -18.20 9.82
C SER A 389 -1.04 -16.78 10.25
N ILE A 390 -2.33 -16.53 10.49
CA ILE A 390 -2.83 -15.24 10.97
C ILE A 390 -2.26 -14.93 12.37
N ASN A 391 -2.29 -15.89 13.29
CA ASN A 391 -1.75 -15.69 14.64
C ASN A 391 -0.25 -15.36 14.60
N VAL A 392 0.53 -16.11 13.80
CA VAL A 392 1.97 -15.86 13.64
C VAL A 392 2.22 -14.49 12.99
N TYR A 393 1.39 -14.09 12.02
CA TYR A 393 1.47 -12.76 11.42
C TYR A 393 1.30 -11.65 12.46
N ILE A 394 0.29 -11.74 13.32
CA ILE A 394 0.04 -10.73 14.36
C ILE A 394 1.18 -10.67 15.37
N VAL A 395 1.68 -11.83 15.83
CA VAL A 395 2.84 -11.87 16.74
C VAL A 395 4.05 -11.19 16.10
N THR A 396 4.34 -11.52 14.82
CA THR A 396 5.45 -10.91 14.07
C THR A 396 5.24 -9.40 13.89
N PHE A 397 4.01 -8.98 13.57
CA PHE A 397 3.65 -7.56 13.47
C PHE A 397 3.92 -6.80 14.77
N VAL A 398 3.47 -7.34 15.90
CA VAL A 398 3.68 -6.71 17.22
C VAL A 398 5.17 -6.61 17.58
N ILE A 399 5.96 -7.66 17.27
CA ILE A 399 7.41 -7.65 17.52
C ILE A 399 8.10 -6.57 16.67
N ILE A 400 7.81 -6.50 15.37
CA ILE A 400 8.40 -5.48 14.48
C ILE A 400 7.96 -4.09 14.95
N PHE A 401 6.67 -3.88 15.18
CA PHE A 401 6.12 -2.61 15.64
C PHE A 401 6.82 -2.13 16.94
N ALA A 402 6.89 -2.97 17.96
CA ALA A 402 7.54 -2.63 19.23
C ALA A 402 9.04 -2.34 19.04
N SER A 403 9.73 -3.12 18.20
CA SER A 403 11.14 -2.91 17.90
C SER A 403 11.37 -1.60 17.16
N SER A 404 10.52 -1.25 16.19
CA SER A 404 10.60 0.00 15.43
C SER A 404 10.31 1.21 16.33
N VAL A 405 9.29 1.15 17.20
CA VAL A 405 9.01 2.21 18.19
C VAL A 405 10.22 2.42 19.11
N PHE A 406 10.85 1.34 19.58
CA PHE A 406 12.05 1.42 20.41
C PHE A 406 13.23 2.06 19.65
N MET A 407 13.46 1.65 18.38
CA MET A 407 14.55 2.22 17.56
C MET A 407 14.33 3.71 17.25
N VAL A 408 13.11 4.13 16.95
CA VAL A 408 12.78 5.53 16.66
C VAL A 408 12.84 6.41 17.92
N ALA A 409 12.67 5.84 19.10
CA ALA A 409 12.76 6.57 20.38
C ALA A 409 14.14 7.24 20.62
N PHE A 410 15.20 6.78 19.92
CA PHE A 410 16.52 7.44 19.98
C PHE A 410 16.52 8.87 19.45
N ASP A 411 15.52 9.27 18.67
CA ASP A 411 15.38 10.65 18.19
C ASP A 411 14.85 11.63 19.27
N GLY A 412 14.49 11.12 20.47
CA GLY A 412 14.07 11.95 21.60
C GLY A 412 12.72 12.64 21.43
N LYS A 413 11.88 12.19 20.48
CA LYS A 413 10.53 12.72 20.27
C LYS A 413 9.54 12.12 21.26
N ASP A 414 8.37 12.78 21.41
CA ASP A 414 7.32 12.31 22.30
C ASP A 414 6.76 10.94 21.86
N LEU A 415 6.22 10.20 22.85
CA LEU A 415 5.73 8.84 22.62
C LEU A 415 4.60 8.78 21.58
N VAL A 416 3.72 9.79 21.54
CA VAL A 416 2.61 9.80 20.57
C VAL A 416 3.13 9.94 19.15
N THR A 417 4.11 10.83 18.94
CA THR A 417 4.80 10.99 17.64
C THR A 417 5.47 9.68 17.22
N ASN A 418 6.31 9.09 18.07
CA ASN A 418 7.02 7.86 17.75
C ASN A 418 6.08 6.68 17.48
N PHE A 419 5.08 6.51 18.35
CA PHE A 419 4.10 5.43 18.22
C PHE A 419 3.28 5.55 16.94
N THR A 420 2.77 6.75 16.64
CA THR A 420 1.93 6.93 15.45
C THR A 420 2.74 7.00 14.16
N ALA A 421 3.99 7.47 14.20
CA ALA A 421 4.90 7.42 13.05
C ALA A 421 5.18 5.97 12.62
N VAL A 422 5.50 5.08 13.56
CA VAL A 422 5.69 3.66 13.27
C VAL A 422 4.37 3.01 12.85
N LEU A 423 3.25 3.36 13.52
CA LEU A 423 1.93 2.82 13.19
C LEU A 423 1.55 3.12 11.73
N THR A 424 1.76 4.36 11.29
CA THR A 424 1.42 4.77 9.94
C THR A 424 2.34 4.15 8.90
N THR A 425 3.62 4.04 9.17
CA THR A 425 4.58 3.46 8.22
C THR A 425 4.39 1.96 8.04
N ILE A 426 4.19 1.18 9.11
CA ILE A 426 3.98 -0.27 9.01
C ILE A 426 2.60 -0.66 8.44
N ASN A 427 1.59 0.22 8.59
CA ASN A 427 0.27 0.01 7.99
C ASN A 427 0.09 0.70 6.64
N ASN A 428 1.15 1.31 6.10
CA ASN A 428 1.15 2.04 4.82
C ASN A 428 0.05 3.11 4.78
N MET A 429 0.10 4.02 5.74
CA MET A 429 -0.87 5.10 5.94
C MET A 429 -0.10 6.40 6.20
N GLY A 430 -0.42 7.49 5.54
CA GLY A 430 0.41 8.71 5.58
C GLY A 430 0.46 9.40 6.94
N PRO A 431 -0.64 10.04 7.37
CA PRO A 431 -0.65 10.88 8.57
C PRO A 431 -0.84 10.07 9.85
N GLY A 432 -0.08 10.45 10.89
CA GLY A 432 -0.25 9.99 12.27
C GLY A 432 -0.87 11.06 13.16
N LEU A 433 -0.31 11.22 14.37
CA LEU A 433 -0.67 12.26 15.34
C LEU A 433 0.58 13.05 15.74
N ALA A 434 0.37 14.16 16.43
CA ALA A 434 1.41 15.09 16.88
C ALA A 434 2.27 15.59 15.70
N GLU A 435 3.61 15.45 15.73
CA GLU A 435 4.49 15.97 14.69
C GLU A 435 4.28 15.35 13.30
N VAL A 436 3.79 14.10 13.23
CA VAL A 436 3.48 13.40 11.98
C VAL A 436 1.99 13.43 11.63
N GLY A 437 1.26 14.38 12.20
CA GLY A 437 -0.16 14.59 11.92
C GLY A 437 -0.43 15.11 10.50
N PRO A 438 -1.71 15.46 10.19
CA PRO A 438 -2.14 15.88 8.85
C PRO A 438 -1.38 17.07 8.28
N THR A 439 -0.91 17.96 9.13
CA THR A 439 -0.14 19.18 8.79
C THR A 439 1.36 19.02 9.05
N GLY A 440 1.77 17.87 9.56
CA GLY A 440 3.14 17.54 9.88
C GLY A 440 3.83 16.73 8.77
N ASN A 441 5.11 16.40 9.01
CA ASN A 441 5.90 15.60 8.08
C ASN A 441 7.03 14.84 8.81
N PHE A 442 7.75 14.00 8.07
CA PHE A 442 8.84 13.17 8.60
C PHE A 442 10.24 13.80 8.43
N SER A 443 10.36 15.07 8.02
CA SER A 443 11.65 15.71 7.76
C SER A 443 12.56 15.74 8.99
N ASN A 444 11.99 15.98 10.17
CA ASN A 444 12.69 16.20 11.43
C ASN A 444 13.18 14.92 12.12
N PHE A 445 13.05 13.76 11.49
CA PHE A 445 13.61 12.51 11.99
C PHE A 445 15.03 12.30 11.50
N SER A 446 15.85 11.60 12.30
CA SER A 446 17.20 11.23 11.93
C SER A 446 17.23 10.31 10.71
N VAL A 447 18.39 10.25 10.05
CA VAL A 447 18.64 9.33 8.94
C VAL A 447 18.37 7.88 9.36
N PHE A 448 18.75 7.51 10.60
CA PHE A 448 18.51 6.18 11.15
C PHE A 448 17.01 5.87 11.23
N SER A 449 16.23 6.76 11.83
CA SER A 449 14.76 6.58 11.94
C SER A 449 14.09 6.54 10.57
N LYS A 450 14.54 7.33 9.60
CA LYS A 450 14.05 7.26 8.21
C LYS A 450 14.28 5.89 7.58
N PHE A 451 15.44 5.23 7.84
CA PHE A 451 15.67 3.85 7.40
C PHE A 451 14.74 2.84 8.09
N VAL A 452 14.46 3.01 9.39
CA VAL A 452 13.50 2.18 10.11
C VAL A 452 12.11 2.31 9.48
N PHE A 453 11.65 3.53 9.22
CA PHE A 453 10.36 3.76 8.56
C PHE A 453 10.29 3.18 7.15
N MET A 454 11.36 3.32 6.35
CA MET A 454 11.41 2.69 5.01
C MET A 454 11.32 1.17 5.09
N PHE A 455 11.96 0.55 6.09
CA PHE A 455 11.82 -0.88 6.35
C PHE A 455 10.38 -1.23 6.73
N ASP A 456 9.76 -0.47 7.63
CA ASP A 456 8.37 -0.68 8.07
C ASP A 456 7.39 -0.55 6.90
N MET A 457 7.54 0.46 6.04
CA MET A 457 6.73 0.66 4.84
C MET A 457 6.82 -0.53 3.88
N LEU A 458 8.02 -1.02 3.62
CA LEU A 458 8.24 -2.20 2.77
C LEU A 458 7.72 -3.47 3.43
N ALA A 459 7.93 -3.65 4.74
CA ALA A 459 7.45 -4.80 5.50
C ALA A 459 5.92 -4.86 5.52
N GLY A 460 5.26 -3.74 5.78
CA GLY A 460 3.80 -3.62 5.75
C GLY A 460 3.22 -3.95 4.38
N ARG A 461 3.78 -3.37 3.31
CA ARG A 461 3.31 -3.61 1.94
C ARG A 461 3.49 -5.03 1.46
N LEU A 462 4.59 -5.67 1.87
CA LEU A 462 4.95 -7.04 1.51
C LEU A 462 4.41 -8.10 2.47
N GLU A 463 3.50 -7.75 3.38
CA GLU A 463 2.92 -8.69 4.35
C GLU A 463 3.96 -9.35 5.27
N LEU A 464 4.99 -8.61 5.67
CA LEU A 464 6.10 -8.94 6.57
C LEU A 464 7.02 -10.07 6.08
N PHE A 465 6.48 -11.29 5.87
CA PHE A 465 7.30 -12.49 5.61
C PHE A 465 8.15 -12.44 4.34
N PRO A 466 7.68 -11.95 3.19
CA PRO A 466 8.52 -11.85 2.00
C PRO A 466 9.78 -11.00 2.23
N LEU A 467 9.66 -9.90 2.97
CA LEU A 467 10.81 -9.06 3.31
C LEU A 467 11.73 -9.74 4.34
N LEU A 468 11.16 -10.37 5.38
CA LEU A 468 11.94 -11.07 6.41
C LEU A 468 12.74 -12.25 5.86
N ILE A 469 12.21 -12.98 4.88
CA ILE A 469 12.92 -14.07 4.19
C ILE A 469 14.21 -13.56 3.55
N LEU A 470 14.24 -12.31 3.07
CA LEU A 470 15.44 -11.72 2.47
C LEU A 470 16.62 -11.66 3.45
N PHE A 471 16.35 -11.47 4.74
CA PHE A 471 17.36 -11.41 5.80
C PHE A 471 17.71 -12.77 6.42
N HIS A 472 16.96 -13.82 6.09
CA HIS A 472 17.19 -15.14 6.68
C HIS A 472 18.39 -15.86 6.01
N PRO A 473 19.44 -16.26 6.77
CA PRO A 473 20.67 -16.83 6.19
C PRO A 473 20.45 -18.06 5.31
N SER A 474 19.48 -18.93 5.66
CA SER A 474 19.18 -20.12 4.87
C SER A 474 18.59 -19.81 3.48
N ALA A 475 18.09 -18.58 3.28
CA ALA A 475 17.62 -18.15 1.97
C ALA A 475 18.75 -18.12 0.94
N TRP A 476 19.98 -17.87 1.37
CA TRP A 476 21.17 -17.67 0.52
C TRP A 476 22.14 -18.84 0.50
N LYS A 477 22.01 -19.84 1.41
CA LYS A 477 22.92 -20.98 1.52
C LYS A 477 23.15 -21.71 0.18
N ASP A 478 22.08 -21.95 -0.59
CA ASP A 478 22.20 -22.65 -1.88
C ASP A 478 22.99 -21.87 -2.95
N LEU A 479 23.04 -20.54 -2.84
CA LEU A 479 23.85 -19.70 -3.74
C LEU A 479 25.32 -19.74 -3.34
N ILE A 480 25.58 -19.74 -2.03
CA ILE A 480 26.94 -19.75 -1.48
C ILE A 480 27.61 -21.10 -1.76
N SER A 481 26.88 -22.22 -1.55
CA SER A 481 27.42 -23.57 -1.82
C SER A 481 27.74 -23.77 -3.30
N LYS A 482 26.85 -23.41 -4.23
CA LYS A 482 27.11 -23.49 -5.67
C LYS A 482 28.26 -22.61 -6.15
N ARG A 483 28.46 -21.43 -5.54
CA ARG A 483 29.65 -20.59 -5.84
C ARG A 483 30.94 -21.19 -5.27
N ALA A 484 30.87 -21.81 -4.12
CA ALA A 484 32.03 -22.49 -3.53
C ALA A 484 32.47 -23.73 -4.35
N GLU A 485 31.51 -24.49 -4.89
CA GLU A 485 31.79 -25.60 -5.82
C GLU A 485 32.35 -25.10 -7.16
N ALA A 486 31.77 -24.02 -7.73
CA ALA A 486 32.26 -23.43 -9.00
C ALA A 486 33.65 -22.79 -8.91
N ARG A 487 34.13 -22.48 -7.70
CA ARG A 487 35.51 -21.96 -7.48
C ARG A 487 36.56 -23.04 -7.24
N LYS A 488 36.14 -24.29 -7.12
CA LYS A 488 37.04 -25.47 -6.96
C LYS A 488 37.41 -26.14 -8.27
N PHE A 489 36.84 -25.67 -9.37
CA PHE A 489 37.15 -26.00 -10.76
C PHE A 489 37.64 -24.73 -11.49
#